data_2563b780a3b0f50c6d1e24fd64061a1e
#
_entry.id   2563b780a3b0f50c6d1e24fd64061a1e
#
_cell.length_a   1.000
_cell.length_b   1.000
_cell.length_c   1.000
_cell.angle_alpha   90.00
_cell.angle_beta   90.00
_cell.angle_gamma   90.00
#
_symmetry.space_group_name_H-M   'P 1'
#
loop_
_entity.id
_entity.type
_entity.pdbx_description
1 polymer ?
#
loop_
_entity_poly.entity_id
_entity_poly.type
_entity_poly.pdbx_seq_one_letter_code
_entity_poly.pdbx_strand_id
1 'polypeptide(L)'
;MKNIFKVGVMAVVAASFTGEAIAETTWNVSLWGKRRAFTEHVEKLAELVSEKTNGEMKLNISYGGLSKNKENLDGISIGAFEMAQFCAGYHRDKNPSITVLELPFLGVSSLEEERKVSQAIYSHPAVQKDLSRWNATLLMPSPLPQYNLVGVG
;
A
#
# COMPACT_ATOMS: atom_id res chain seq x y z
N MET A 1 -64.80 -1.17 52.49
CA MET A 1 -63.87 -2.19 51.96
C MET A 1 -63.40 -1.69 50.58
N LYS A 2 -62.19 -1.10 50.48
CA LYS A 2 -61.64 -0.57 49.24
C LYS A 2 -60.33 -1.31 49.01
N ASN A 3 -60.29 -2.21 48.03
CA ASN A 3 -59.07 -2.92 47.62
C ASN A 3 -58.35 -2.00 46.65
N ILE A 4 -57.12 -1.60 47.00
CA ILE A 4 -56.21 -0.85 46.15
C ILE A 4 -55.26 -1.88 45.51
N PHE A 5 -55.44 -2.12 44.22
CA PHE A 5 -54.53 -2.89 43.40
C PHE A 5 -53.26 -2.04 43.10
N LYS A 6 -52.12 -2.45 43.67
CA LYS A 6 -50.81 -1.88 43.28
C LYS A 6 -50.31 -2.57 42.05
N VAL A 7 -50.37 -1.89 40.90
CA VAL A 7 -49.72 -2.32 39.67
C VAL A 7 -48.24 -1.89 39.74
N GLY A 8 -47.34 -2.85 39.86
CA GLY A 8 -45.90 -2.62 39.77
C GLY A 8 -45.50 -2.49 38.33
N VAL A 9 -45.04 -1.32 37.91
CA VAL A 9 -44.41 -1.12 36.59
C VAL A 9 -42.99 -1.58 36.69
N MET A 10 -42.67 -2.71 36.04
CA MET A 10 -41.34 -3.23 35.89
C MET A 10 -40.69 -2.58 34.66
N ALA A 11 -39.84 -1.57 34.89
CA ALA A 11 -39.06 -0.93 33.81
C ALA A 11 -37.94 -1.88 33.35
N VAL A 12 -38.09 -2.45 32.19
CA VAL A 12 -37.03 -3.19 31.51
C VAL A 12 -36.09 -2.18 30.85
N VAL A 13 -34.92 -1.96 31.45
CA VAL A 13 -33.86 -1.19 30.85
C VAL A 13 -33.18 -2.08 29.77
N ALA A 14 -33.57 -1.90 28.52
CA ALA A 14 -32.87 -2.46 27.39
C ALA A 14 -31.55 -1.70 27.20
N ALA A 15 -30.46 -2.26 27.69
CA ALA A 15 -29.13 -1.76 27.38
C ALA A 15 -28.86 -1.98 25.87
N SER A 16 -29.05 -0.93 25.07
CA SER A 16 -28.67 -0.93 23.67
C SER A 16 -27.14 -0.91 23.59
N PHE A 17 -26.52 -2.07 23.37
CA PHE A 17 -25.14 -2.11 22.91
C PHE A 17 -25.12 -1.53 21.49
N THR A 18 -24.89 -0.24 21.37
CA THR A 18 -24.47 0.36 20.10
C THR A 18 -23.02 -0.05 19.86
N GLY A 19 -22.82 -1.23 19.27
CA GLY A 19 -21.55 -1.54 18.67
C GLY A 19 -21.27 -0.48 17.62
N GLU A 20 -20.26 0.35 17.84
CA GLU A 20 -19.76 1.23 16.79
C GLU A 20 -19.36 0.33 15.62
N ALA A 21 -20.12 0.41 14.53
CA ALA A 21 -19.71 -0.21 13.27
C ALA A 21 -18.47 0.54 12.79
N ILE A 22 -17.28 0.02 13.06
CA ILE A 22 -16.03 0.54 12.52
C ILE A 22 -16.14 0.38 11.01
N ALA A 23 -16.15 1.49 10.28
CA ALA A 23 -16.25 1.47 8.83
C ALA A 23 -14.99 0.81 8.26
N GLU A 24 -15.17 -0.28 7.51
CA GLU A 24 -14.09 -0.95 6.79
C GLU A 24 -13.46 0.02 5.78
N THR A 25 -12.16 0.21 5.86
CA THR A 25 -11.40 1.00 4.90
C THR A 25 -10.79 0.08 3.85
N THR A 26 -11.10 0.31 2.58
CA THR A 26 -10.53 -0.46 1.48
C THR A 26 -9.67 0.44 0.60
N TRP A 27 -8.41 0.06 0.40
CA TRP A 27 -7.53 0.67 -0.57
C TRP A 27 -7.43 -0.17 -1.84
N ASN A 28 -7.60 0.46 -2.98
CA ASN A 28 -7.35 -0.17 -4.26
C ASN A 28 -5.86 -0.07 -4.60
N VAL A 29 -5.27 -1.20 -4.93
CA VAL A 29 -3.84 -1.33 -5.20
C VAL A 29 -3.61 -1.67 -6.66
N SER A 30 -2.95 -0.78 -7.39
CA SER A 30 -2.61 -1.03 -8.79
C SER A 30 -1.30 -1.76 -8.92
N LEU A 31 -1.35 -2.99 -9.41
CA LEU A 31 -0.19 -3.75 -9.88
C LEU A 31 -0.25 -3.86 -11.40
N TRP A 32 0.82 -3.45 -12.09
CA TRP A 32 0.90 -3.58 -13.54
C TRP A 32 1.22 -5.02 -13.97
N GLY A 33 0.44 -5.56 -14.88
CA GLY A 33 0.58 -6.92 -15.40
C GLY A 33 -0.06 -8.00 -14.52
N LYS A 34 0.20 -9.26 -14.87
CA LYS A 34 -0.41 -10.43 -14.21
C LYS A 34 0.27 -10.75 -12.87
N ARG A 35 -0.40 -11.54 -12.04
CA ARG A 35 0.16 -12.11 -10.81
C ARG A 35 1.45 -12.90 -11.11
N ARG A 36 2.50 -12.67 -10.34
CA ARG A 36 3.83 -13.31 -10.48
C ARG A 36 4.64 -13.14 -9.20
N ALA A 37 5.81 -13.78 -9.09
CA ALA A 37 6.67 -13.68 -7.90
C ALA A 37 6.96 -12.23 -7.46
N PHE A 38 7.13 -11.32 -8.43
CA PHE A 38 7.33 -9.89 -8.17
C PHE A 38 6.14 -9.19 -7.47
N THR A 39 4.98 -9.80 -7.41
CA THR A 39 3.78 -9.22 -6.73
C THR A 39 3.54 -9.80 -5.34
N GLU A 40 4.22 -10.88 -4.96
CA GLU A 40 3.95 -11.62 -3.72
C GLU A 40 4.16 -10.78 -2.44
N HIS A 41 5.12 -9.86 -2.44
CA HIS A 41 5.35 -8.98 -1.29
C HIS A 41 4.19 -8.02 -1.05
N VAL A 42 3.47 -7.59 -2.09
CA VAL A 42 2.26 -6.76 -1.96
C VAL A 42 1.09 -7.61 -1.47
N GLU A 43 0.99 -8.85 -1.92
CA GLU A 43 -0.01 -9.81 -1.42
C GLU A 43 0.21 -10.09 0.07
N LYS A 44 1.48 -10.29 0.48
CA LYS A 44 1.81 -10.46 1.90
C LYS A 44 1.53 -9.21 2.73
N LEU A 45 1.78 -8.02 2.18
CA LEU A 45 1.39 -6.77 2.83
C LEU A 45 -0.13 -6.70 3.04
N ALA A 46 -0.93 -7.06 2.04
CA ALA A 46 -2.39 -7.07 2.14
C ALA A 46 -2.89 -8.02 3.25
N GLU A 47 -2.32 -9.21 3.33
CA GLU A 47 -2.60 -10.18 4.40
C GLU A 47 -2.29 -9.58 5.78
N LEU A 48 -1.07 -9.04 5.95
CA LEU A 48 -0.62 -8.48 7.22
C LEU A 48 -1.41 -7.23 7.65
N VAL A 49 -1.81 -6.38 6.71
CA VAL A 49 -2.66 -5.22 7.00
C VAL A 49 -4.01 -5.68 7.51
N SER A 50 -4.66 -6.61 6.81
CA SER A 50 -5.95 -7.16 7.24
C SER A 50 -5.86 -7.82 8.61
N GLU A 51 -4.82 -8.63 8.85
CA GLU A 51 -4.60 -9.31 10.13
C GLU A 51 -4.36 -8.31 11.27
N LYS A 52 -3.47 -7.34 11.08
CA LYS A 52 -3.10 -6.37 12.14
C LYS A 52 -4.18 -5.35 12.45
N THR A 53 -5.10 -5.14 11.53
CA THR A 53 -6.27 -4.24 11.72
C THR A 53 -7.55 -5.00 12.04
N ASN A 54 -7.48 -6.31 12.32
CA ASN A 54 -8.66 -7.17 12.53
C ASN A 54 -9.70 -7.02 11.40
N GLY A 55 -9.25 -6.81 10.16
CA GLY A 55 -10.10 -6.64 8.99
C GLY A 55 -10.67 -5.23 8.79
N GLU A 56 -10.35 -4.27 9.66
CA GLU A 56 -10.78 -2.87 9.51
C GLU A 56 -10.18 -2.19 8.27
N MET A 57 -9.00 -2.64 7.83
CA MET A 57 -8.36 -2.18 6.61
C MET A 57 -8.06 -3.33 5.66
N LYS A 58 -8.40 -3.15 4.39
CA LYS A 58 -8.17 -4.13 3.31
C LYS A 58 -7.46 -3.50 2.13
N LEU A 59 -6.59 -4.26 1.50
CA LEU A 59 -5.94 -3.90 0.25
C LEU A 59 -6.56 -4.75 -0.88
N ASN A 60 -7.30 -4.11 -1.77
CA ASN A 60 -7.93 -4.74 -2.94
C ASN A 60 -6.95 -4.69 -4.12
N ILE A 61 -6.27 -5.80 -4.39
CA ILE A 61 -5.20 -5.86 -5.39
C ILE A 61 -5.77 -6.11 -6.79
N SER A 62 -5.44 -5.20 -7.72
CA SER A 62 -5.78 -5.33 -9.14
C SER A 62 -4.52 -5.62 -9.98
N TYR A 63 -4.55 -6.72 -10.71
CA TYR A 63 -3.45 -7.17 -11.57
C TYR A 63 -3.64 -6.65 -13.01
N GLY A 64 -3.14 -5.43 -13.27
CA GLY A 64 -3.17 -4.79 -14.58
C GLY A 64 -4.51 -4.14 -14.96
N GLY A 65 -5.50 -4.13 -14.04
CA GLY A 65 -6.83 -3.59 -14.33
C GLY A 65 -7.00 -2.09 -14.09
N LEU A 66 -6.14 -1.47 -13.29
CA LEU A 66 -6.29 -0.06 -12.91
C LEU A 66 -5.36 0.88 -13.70
N SER A 67 -4.12 0.48 -13.95
CA SER A 67 -3.19 1.30 -14.72
C SER A 67 -2.10 0.46 -15.38
N LYS A 68 -1.47 1.04 -16.40
CA LYS A 68 -0.23 0.51 -16.99
C LYS A 68 0.99 0.93 -16.17
N ASN A 69 2.14 0.31 -16.47
CA ASN A 69 3.40 0.54 -15.75
C ASN A 69 3.89 2.01 -15.71
N LYS A 70 3.56 2.81 -16.71
CA LYS A 70 3.93 4.24 -16.82
C LYS A 70 2.87 5.19 -16.27
N GLU A 71 1.72 4.68 -15.83
CA GLU A 71 0.55 5.46 -15.42
C GLU A 71 0.31 5.42 -13.90
N ASN A 72 1.07 4.58 -13.17
CA ASN A 72 0.84 4.37 -11.74
C ASN A 72 0.93 5.67 -10.92
N LEU A 73 1.92 6.51 -11.22
CA LEU A 73 2.12 7.76 -10.50
C LEU A 73 1.03 8.79 -10.83
N ASP A 74 0.58 8.80 -12.09
CA ASP A 74 -0.54 9.66 -12.50
C ASP A 74 -1.82 9.26 -11.78
N GLY A 75 -2.11 7.96 -11.71
CA GLY A 75 -3.28 7.44 -11.00
C GLY A 75 -3.29 7.78 -9.52
N ILE A 76 -2.15 7.66 -8.83
CA ILE A 76 -1.99 8.10 -7.43
C ILE A 76 -2.25 9.60 -7.33
N SER A 77 -1.67 10.41 -8.22
CA SER A 77 -1.74 11.86 -8.12
C SER A 77 -3.17 12.42 -8.19
N ILE A 78 -4.04 11.76 -8.95
CA ILE A 78 -5.45 12.13 -9.11
C ILE A 78 -6.40 11.34 -8.20
N GLY A 79 -5.87 10.45 -7.34
CA GLY A 79 -6.67 9.63 -6.44
C GLY A 79 -7.51 8.56 -7.14
N ALA A 80 -7.09 8.04 -8.29
CA ALA A 80 -7.79 6.96 -8.98
C ALA A 80 -7.66 5.61 -8.24
N PHE A 81 -6.64 5.47 -7.43
CA PHE A 81 -6.40 4.37 -6.49
C PHE A 81 -5.42 4.85 -5.40
N GLU A 82 -5.46 4.21 -4.26
CA GLU A 82 -4.73 4.65 -3.06
C GLU A 82 -3.28 4.16 -3.02
N MET A 83 -2.98 3.03 -3.67
CA MET A 83 -1.64 2.42 -3.66
C MET A 83 -1.28 1.84 -5.03
N ALA A 84 0.01 1.85 -5.34
CA ALA A 84 0.53 1.17 -6.54
C ALA A 84 1.91 0.58 -6.30
N GLN A 85 2.20 -0.53 -6.95
CA GLN A 85 3.57 -0.98 -7.16
C GLN A 85 4.15 -0.22 -8.34
N PHE A 86 5.30 0.42 -8.16
CA PHE A 86 5.89 1.19 -9.24
C PHE A 86 7.39 0.90 -9.38
N CYS A 87 7.89 1.05 -10.60
CA CYS A 87 9.29 0.92 -10.93
C CYS A 87 9.83 2.30 -11.32
N ALA A 88 10.88 2.74 -10.66
CA ALA A 88 11.43 4.09 -10.84
C ALA A 88 11.80 4.38 -12.30
N GLY A 89 12.34 3.42 -13.03
CA GLY A 89 12.75 3.58 -14.41
C GLY A 89 11.64 3.88 -15.41
N TYR A 90 10.39 3.56 -15.06
CA TYR A 90 9.24 3.94 -15.90
C TYR A 90 8.78 5.38 -15.69
N HIS A 91 9.31 6.07 -14.66
CA HIS A 91 8.88 7.41 -14.25
C HIS A 91 10.06 8.39 -14.14
N ARG A 92 11.10 8.22 -14.95
CA ARG A 92 12.33 9.04 -14.89
C ARG A 92 12.10 10.53 -15.11
N ASP A 93 11.16 10.86 -15.94
CA ASP A 93 10.71 12.23 -16.23
C ASP A 93 9.91 12.85 -15.08
N LYS A 94 9.21 12.02 -14.32
CA LYS A 94 8.32 12.45 -13.23
C LYS A 94 9.03 12.48 -11.88
N ASN A 95 9.91 11.54 -11.65
CA ASN A 95 10.60 11.35 -10.38
C ASN A 95 12.07 10.91 -10.60
N PRO A 96 12.92 11.82 -11.07
CA PRO A 96 14.31 11.48 -11.42
C PRO A 96 15.16 11.08 -10.22
N SER A 97 14.90 11.63 -9.03
CA SER A 97 15.76 11.40 -7.86
C SER A 97 15.79 9.94 -7.38
N ILE A 98 14.67 9.21 -7.48
CA ILE A 98 14.62 7.80 -7.06
C ILE A 98 15.31 6.87 -8.06
N THR A 99 15.53 7.31 -9.30
CA THR A 99 16.20 6.48 -10.32
C THR A 99 17.67 6.20 -10.03
N VAL A 100 18.25 6.86 -9.02
CA VAL A 100 19.58 6.55 -8.51
C VAL A 100 19.71 5.07 -8.11
N LEU A 101 18.62 4.45 -7.65
CA LEU A 101 18.58 3.03 -7.29
C LEU A 101 18.69 2.08 -8.51
N GLU A 102 18.56 2.58 -9.72
CA GLU A 102 18.70 1.82 -10.97
C GLU A 102 20.06 2.02 -11.64
N LEU A 103 20.95 2.80 -11.01
CA LEU A 103 22.30 2.98 -11.54
C LEU A 103 23.08 1.67 -11.43
N PRO A 104 23.91 1.33 -12.43
CA PRO A 104 24.79 0.19 -12.35
C PRO A 104 25.87 0.44 -11.27
N PHE A 105 26.42 -0.65 -10.74
CA PHE A 105 27.54 -0.62 -9.80
C PHE A 105 27.26 0.07 -8.46
N LEU A 106 26.05 -0.06 -7.95
CA LEU A 106 25.67 0.49 -6.61
C LEU A 106 26.45 -0.16 -5.45
N GLY A 107 27.20 -1.25 -5.71
CA GLY A 107 28.00 -1.92 -4.69
C GLY A 107 27.20 -2.71 -3.67
N VAL A 108 25.91 -2.96 -3.93
CA VAL A 108 25.07 -3.82 -3.10
C VAL A 108 25.24 -5.29 -3.50
N SER A 109 25.46 -6.15 -2.52
CA SER A 109 25.76 -7.56 -2.74
C SER A 109 24.65 -8.51 -2.24
N SER A 110 23.63 -7.95 -1.57
CA SER A 110 22.52 -8.72 -1.03
C SER A 110 21.21 -7.93 -1.07
N LEU A 111 20.08 -8.64 -1.05
CA LEU A 111 18.75 -8.02 -0.95
C LEU A 111 18.59 -7.21 0.34
N GLU A 112 19.25 -7.61 1.41
CA GLU A 112 19.20 -6.87 2.68
C GLU A 112 19.93 -5.53 2.59
N GLU A 113 21.08 -5.49 1.93
CA GLU A 113 21.79 -4.22 1.66
C GLU A 113 20.98 -3.34 0.71
N GLU A 114 20.42 -3.90 -0.36
CA GLU A 114 19.55 -3.17 -1.29
C GLU A 114 18.34 -2.56 -0.55
N ARG A 115 17.72 -3.33 0.34
CA ARG A 115 16.63 -2.82 1.17
C ARG A 115 17.05 -1.62 2.03
N LYS A 116 18.21 -1.70 2.70
CA LYS A 116 18.73 -0.60 3.53
C LYS A 116 19.04 0.63 2.70
N VAL A 117 19.70 0.47 1.57
CA VAL A 117 20.01 1.56 0.64
C VAL A 117 18.72 2.20 0.13
N SER A 118 17.75 1.40 -0.30
CA SER A 118 16.46 1.87 -0.76
C SER A 118 15.73 2.68 0.31
N GLN A 119 15.71 2.20 1.56
CA GLN A 119 15.08 2.93 2.68
C GLN A 119 15.76 4.29 2.94
N ALA A 120 17.09 4.34 2.87
CA ALA A 120 17.84 5.59 3.03
C ALA A 120 17.53 6.59 1.91
N ILE A 121 17.49 6.11 0.66
CA ILE A 121 17.14 6.94 -0.51
C ILE A 121 15.67 7.41 -0.42
N TYR A 122 14.75 6.56 -0.01
CA TYR A 122 13.34 6.94 0.16
C TYR A 122 13.13 8.05 1.18
N SER A 123 13.96 8.08 2.23
CA SER A 123 13.93 9.12 3.25
C SER A 123 14.66 10.41 2.82
N HIS A 124 15.35 10.41 1.69
CA HIS A 124 16.11 11.57 1.23
C HIS A 124 15.20 12.72 0.81
N PRO A 125 15.48 13.99 1.24
CA PRO A 125 14.61 15.13 0.95
C PRO A 125 14.32 15.36 -0.53
N ALA A 126 15.27 15.09 -1.42
CA ALA A 126 15.07 15.24 -2.87
C ALA A 126 14.02 14.25 -3.39
N VAL A 127 14.03 13.00 -2.92
CA VAL A 127 13.05 11.98 -3.30
C VAL A 127 11.67 12.34 -2.77
N GLN A 128 11.59 12.75 -1.51
CA GLN A 128 10.32 13.19 -0.91
C GLN A 128 9.73 14.39 -1.63
N LYS A 129 10.57 15.37 -2.00
CA LYS A 129 10.16 16.55 -2.78
C LYS A 129 9.63 16.16 -4.17
N ASP A 130 10.30 15.24 -4.85
CA ASP A 130 9.85 14.78 -6.17
C ASP A 130 8.49 14.09 -6.10
N LEU A 131 8.31 13.21 -5.12
CA LEU A 131 7.06 12.46 -4.93
C LEU A 131 5.89 13.33 -4.47
N SER A 132 6.15 14.32 -3.63
CA SER A 132 5.10 15.22 -3.14
C SER A 132 4.39 15.99 -4.27
N ARG A 133 5.07 16.24 -5.39
CA ARG A 133 4.45 16.83 -6.60
C ARG A 133 3.36 15.94 -7.21
N TRP A 134 3.39 14.66 -6.92
CA TRP A 134 2.45 13.65 -7.40
C TRP A 134 1.51 13.16 -6.30
N ASN A 135 1.42 13.90 -5.18
CA ASN A 135 0.62 13.49 -4.02
C ASN A 135 0.96 12.05 -3.55
N ALA A 136 2.22 11.66 -3.67
CA ALA A 136 2.69 10.30 -3.43
C ALA A 136 3.72 10.25 -2.31
N THR A 137 3.75 9.12 -1.60
CA THR A 137 4.81 8.75 -0.66
C THR A 137 5.22 7.30 -0.86
N LEU A 138 6.47 6.97 -0.52
CA LEU A 138 6.96 5.60 -0.59
C LEU A 138 6.67 4.90 0.74
N LEU A 139 6.07 3.72 0.66
CA LEU A 139 5.72 2.91 1.83
C LEU A 139 6.81 1.89 2.16
N MET A 140 7.27 1.14 1.16
CA MET A 140 8.28 0.11 1.35
C MET A 140 9.08 -0.12 0.05
N PRO A 141 10.35 -0.55 0.13
CA PRO A 141 11.09 -0.99 -1.02
C PRO A 141 10.54 -2.31 -1.57
N SER A 142 10.69 -2.49 -2.88
CA SER A 142 10.41 -3.73 -3.59
C SER A 142 11.72 -4.18 -4.28
N PRO A 143 12.70 -4.70 -3.51
CA PRO A 143 14.01 -5.04 -4.03
C PRO A 143 13.91 -6.16 -5.07
N LEU A 144 14.69 -6.04 -6.12
CA LEU A 144 14.84 -7.04 -7.16
C LEU A 144 16.29 -7.48 -7.22
N PRO A 145 16.57 -8.74 -7.58
CA PRO A 145 17.94 -9.16 -7.91
C PRO A 145 18.53 -8.26 -9.00
N GLN A 146 19.83 -8.06 -8.93
CA GLN A 146 20.53 -7.25 -9.93
C GLN A 146 20.34 -7.82 -11.34
N TYR A 147 20.19 -6.93 -12.31
CA TYR A 147 20.11 -7.32 -13.71
C TYR A 147 21.46 -7.81 -14.20
N ASN A 148 21.43 -8.92 -14.92
CA ASN A 148 22.61 -9.47 -15.59
C ASN A 148 22.47 -9.31 -17.09
N LEU A 149 23.62 -9.09 -17.77
CA LEU A 149 23.65 -9.11 -19.22
C LEU A 149 23.71 -10.58 -19.69
N VAL A 150 22.81 -10.93 -20.60
CA VAL A 150 22.75 -12.25 -21.21
C VAL A 150 22.98 -12.08 -22.71
N GLY A 151 23.90 -12.86 -23.28
CA GLY A 151 24.22 -12.85 -24.70
C GLY A 151 24.10 -14.24 -25.30
N VAL A 152 24.01 -14.30 -26.64
CA VAL A 152 24.15 -15.53 -27.40
C VAL A 152 25.64 -15.69 -27.63
N GLY A 153 26.20 -16.87 -27.26
CA GLY A 153 27.60 -17.26 -27.54
C GLY A 153 27.79 -17.81 -28.95
#